data_5cb112be838029bdc5ba5cc574a8c13e
#
_entry.id   5cb112be838029bdc5ba5cc574a8c13e
#
_cell.length_a   1.000
_cell.length_b   1.000
_cell.length_c   1.000
_cell.angle_alpha   90.00
_cell.angle_beta   90.00
_cell.angle_gamma   90.00
#
_symmetry.space_group_name_H-M   'P 1'
#
loop_
_entity.id
_entity.type
_entity.pdbx_description
1 polymer ?
#
loop_
_entity_poly.entity_id
_entity_poly.type
_entity_poly.pdbx_seq_one_letter_code
_entity_poly.pdbx_strand_id
1 'polypeptide(L)'
;MSSTLDSPTPLKHTIESSQGLSVLKLSDAAVASKRVAREIGALIRQRASENRNCVLGLATGSTPIRVYRELVRMHREEGLSFHNVITFNLDEYFPIQPNAAQSYVRFMNEQLFDHIDIVRTNIHIPNGTIELEAVPGYCRDYDELIATTGGIDLQLLGIGRTGHIGFNEPGATRDTRTRLVKLDTLTRVDAVKDFGGMDQVPLLAITMGVDSILQSSRIRLLAFGEHKADIVQRSIEGPITSTIPASYLKTHRDVQYLLDDAAAECLSPSTLGETPQ
;
A
#
# COMPACT_ATOMS: atom_id res chain seq x y z
N MET A 1 -6.71 -43.51 -1.20
CA MET A 1 -6.98 -42.29 -2.00
C MET A 1 -5.87 -41.32 -1.69
N SER A 2 -4.96 -41.17 -2.65
CA SER A 2 -3.70 -40.46 -2.48
C SER A 2 -3.96 -38.96 -2.67
N SER A 3 -3.71 -38.16 -1.64
CA SER A 3 -3.74 -36.69 -1.70
C SER A 3 -2.47 -36.22 -2.39
N THR A 4 -2.59 -35.75 -3.61
CA THR A 4 -1.53 -35.01 -4.31
C THR A 4 -1.32 -33.68 -3.60
N LEU A 5 -0.22 -33.57 -2.87
CA LEU A 5 0.30 -32.30 -2.38
C LEU A 5 0.71 -31.47 -3.61
N ASP A 6 -0.01 -30.35 -3.82
CA ASP A 6 0.38 -29.35 -4.80
C ASP A 6 1.79 -28.86 -4.48
N SER A 7 2.75 -29.21 -5.35
CA SER A 7 4.10 -28.70 -5.31
C SER A 7 4.07 -27.19 -5.56
N PRO A 8 4.82 -26.36 -4.80
CA PRO A 8 4.86 -24.94 -5.04
C PRO A 8 5.46 -24.66 -6.42
N THR A 9 4.73 -23.90 -7.24
CA THR A 9 5.20 -23.39 -8.52
C THR A 9 6.54 -22.68 -8.33
N PRO A 10 7.58 -22.95 -9.14
CA PRO A 10 8.90 -22.37 -8.94
C PRO A 10 8.85 -20.84 -9.08
N LEU A 11 9.42 -20.16 -8.10
CA LEU A 11 9.60 -18.71 -8.07
C LEU A 11 10.49 -18.28 -9.24
N LYS A 12 9.92 -17.55 -10.19
CA LYS A 12 10.70 -16.87 -11.24
C LYS A 12 11.35 -15.65 -10.60
N HIS A 13 12.67 -15.74 -10.40
CA HIS A 13 13.62 -14.67 -10.10
C HIS A 13 13.26 -13.62 -9.02
N THR A 14 13.93 -13.71 -7.88
CA THR A 14 14.05 -12.63 -6.89
C THR A 14 15.48 -12.09 -6.94
N ILE A 15 15.66 -10.79 -7.13
CA ILE A 15 16.95 -10.14 -6.91
C ILE A 15 16.84 -9.26 -5.69
N GLU A 16 17.78 -9.46 -4.78
CA GLU A 16 18.07 -8.50 -3.72
C GLU A 16 19.13 -7.53 -4.27
N SER A 17 18.78 -6.26 -4.43
CA SER A 17 19.78 -5.22 -4.63
C SER A 17 20.56 -5.05 -3.32
N SER A 18 21.80 -4.58 -3.42
CA SER A 18 22.65 -4.27 -2.25
C SER A 18 22.08 -3.20 -1.30
N GLN A 19 20.85 -2.70 -1.56
CA GLN A 19 20.18 -1.62 -0.85
C GLN A 19 18.78 -2.01 -0.31
N GLY A 20 18.44 -3.30 -0.19
CA GLY A 20 17.15 -3.72 0.41
C GLY A 20 15.94 -3.63 -0.53
N LEU A 21 16.07 -3.15 -1.78
CA LEU A 21 15.02 -3.19 -2.78
C LEU A 21 15.07 -4.52 -3.55
N SER A 22 13.93 -5.20 -3.64
CA SER A 22 13.77 -6.39 -4.48
C SER A 22 12.59 -6.24 -5.44
N VAL A 23 12.70 -6.86 -6.62
CA VAL A 23 11.64 -6.92 -7.61
C VAL A 23 11.24 -8.38 -7.81
N LEU A 24 9.94 -8.63 -7.72
CA LEU A 24 9.37 -9.95 -7.96
C LEU A 24 8.36 -9.86 -9.10
N LYS A 25 8.76 -10.39 -10.26
CA LYS A 25 7.90 -10.54 -11.43
C LYS A 25 7.09 -11.83 -11.29
N LEU A 26 5.79 -11.74 -11.42
CA LEU A 26 4.83 -12.83 -11.24
C LEU A 26 3.93 -12.93 -12.48
N SER A 27 3.32 -14.10 -12.71
CA SER A 27 2.52 -14.35 -13.90
C SER A 27 1.30 -13.42 -14.02
N ASP A 28 0.75 -13.01 -12.90
CA ASP A 28 -0.45 -12.15 -12.87
C ASP A 28 -0.68 -11.49 -11.50
N ALA A 29 -1.61 -10.53 -11.49
CA ALA A 29 -2.00 -9.76 -10.31
C ALA A 29 -2.61 -10.63 -9.20
N ALA A 30 -3.25 -11.76 -9.51
CA ALA A 30 -3.87 -12.62 -8.51
C ALA A 30 -2.80 -13.41 -7.74
N VAL A 31 -1.79 -13.93 -8.43
CA VAL A 31 -0.65 -14.61 -7.81
C VAL A 31 0.13 -13.64 -6.91
N ALA A 32 0.38 -12.42 -7.38
CA ALA A 32 1.07 -11.39 -6.60
C ALA A 32 0.27 -11.01 -5.34
N SER A 33 -1.02 -10.76 -5.48
CA SER A 33 -1.90 -10.39 -4.36
C SER A 33 -2.02 -11.51 -3.33
N LYS A 34 -2.15 -12.77 -3.78
CA LYS A 34 -2.19 -13.93 -2.90
C LYS A 34 -0.89 -14.12 -2.11
N ARG A 35 0.25 -13.86 -2.75
CA ARG A 35 1.55 -13.91 -2.07
C ARG A 35 1.64 -12.88 -0.93
N VAL A 36 1.28 -11.63 -1.19
CA VAL A 36 1.27 -10.57 -0.18
C VAL A 36 0.26 -10.88 0.94
N ALA A 37 -0.94 -11.35 0.60
CA ALA A 37 -1.92 -11.73 1.61
C ALA A 37 -1.42 -12.87 2.53
N ARG A 38 -0.71 -13.86 1.98
CA ARG A 38 -0.08 -14.92 2.76
C ARG A 38 1.05 -14.40 3.65
N GLU A 39 1.89 -13.47 3.16
CA GLU A 39 2.91 -12.82 3.98
C GLU A 39 2.28 -12.06 5.17
N ILE A 40 1.22 -11.27 4.90
CA ILE A 40 0.46 -10.58 5.95
C ILE A 40 -0.14 -11.59 6.95
N GLY A 41 -0.78 -12.64 6.48
CA GLY A 41 -1.35 -13.67 7.35
C GLY A 41 -0.32 -14.40 8.20
N ALA A 42 0.87 -14.68 7.65
CA ALA A 42 1.97 -15.25 8.40
C ALA A 42 2.48 -14.29 9.48
N LEU A 43 2.60 -12.99 9.16
CA LEU A 43 3.02 -11.96 10.09
C LEU A 43 2.01 -11.79 11.25
N ILE A 44 0.71 -11.78 10.95
CA ILE A 44 -0.35 -11.73 11.97
C ILE A 44 -0.22 -12.92 12.93
N ARG A 45 -0.10 -14.14 12.41
CA ARG A 45 0.05 -15.35 13.25
C ARG A 45 1.34 -15.32 14.08
N GLN A 46 2.45 -14.86 13.49
CA GLN A 46 3.72 -14.70 14.19
C GLN A 46 3.57 -13.71 15.37
N ARG A 47 3.02 -12.51 15.13
CA ARG A 47 2.82 -11.50 16.18
C ARG A 47 1.89 -12.03 17.28
N ALA A 48 0.82 -12.73 16.92
CA ALA A 48 -0.08 -13.36 17.89
C ALA A 48 0.66 -14.40 18.76
N SER A 49 1.52 -15.24 18.18
CA SER A 49 2.33 -16.20 18.94
C SER A 49 3.35 -15.55 19.90
N GLU A 50 3.75 -14.31 19.59
CA GLU A 50 4.61 -13.46 20.43
C GLU A 50 3.83 -12.65 21.48
N ASN A 51 2.48 -12.79 21.57
CA ASN A 51 1.57 -11.94 22.35
C ASN A 51 1.73 -10.44 22.02
N ARG A 52 1.88 -10.12 20.74
CA ARG A 52 2.06 -8.75 20.23
C ARG A 52 1.00 -8.41 19.20
N ASN A 53 0.73 -7.12 19.07
CA ASN A 53 -0.07 -6.63 17.95
C ASN A 53 0.73 -6.68 16.64
N CYS A 54 0.02 -6.94 15.55
CA CYS A 54 0.50 -6.79 14.19
C CYS A 54 0.00 -5.45 13.64
N VAL A 55 0.90 -4.54 13.30
CA VAL A 55 0.55 -3.21 12.81
C VAL A 55 0.69 -3.17 11.30
N LEU A 56 -0.42 -2.93 10.60
CA LEU A 56 -0.48 -2.93 9.14
C LEU A 56 -0.76 -1.53 8.59
N GLY A 57 0.05 -1.08 7.65
CA GLY A 57 -0.23 0.07 6.81
C GLY A 57 -1.00 -0.36 5.56
N LEU A 58 -2.18 0.22 5.33
CA LEU A 58 -3.09 -0.20 4.27
C LEU A 58 -3.31 0.90 3.22
N ALA A 59 -3.49 0.48 1.98
CA ALA A 59 -3.77 1.34 0.84
C ALA A 59 -5.20 1.15 0.34
N THR A 60 -5.73 2.11 -0.39
CA THR A 60 -7.01 2.03 -1.10
C THR A 60 -6.81 1.93 -2.62
N GLY A 61 -7.90 1.94 -3.37
CA GLY A 61 -7.89 1.81 -4.83
C GLY A 61 -8.02 0.37 -5.33
N SER A 62 -7.94 0.18 -6.63
CA SER A 62 -8.21 -1.13 -7.27
C SER A 62 -7.14 -2.20 -7.01
N THR A 63 -5.88 -1.77 -6.82
CA THR A 63 -4.73 -2.67 -6.70
C THR A 63 -4.81 -3.60 -5.46
N PRO A 64 -5.09 -3.12 -4.23
CA PRO A 64 -5.09 -3.96 -3.03
C PRO A 64 -6.36 -4.81 -2.86
N ILE A 65 -7.42 -4.60 -3.63
CA ILE A 65 -8.69 -5.33 -3.46
C ILE A 65 -8.48 -6.86 -3.46
N ARG A 66 -7.62 -7.38 -4.34
CA ARG A 66 -7.35 -8.83 -4.40
C ARG A 66 -6.62 -9.32 -3.14
N VAL A 67 -5.76 -8.50 -2.55
CA VAL A 67 -5.12 -8.81 -1.26
C VAL A 67 -6.17 -8.90 -0.17
N TYR A 68 -7.09 -7.93 -0.09
CA TYR A 68 -8.15 -7.90 0.93
C TYR A 68 -9.09 -9.09 0.78
N ARG A 69 -9.50 -9.43 -0.45
CA ARG A 69 -10.33 -10.62 -0.71
C ARG A 69 -9.67 -11.91 -0.24
N GLU A 70 -8.35 -12.06 -0.47
CA GLU A 70 -7.63 -13.25 -0.01
C GLU A 70 -7.49 -13.25 1.52
N LEU A 71 -7.26 -12.11 2.18
CA LEU A 71 -7.26 -12.00 3.64
C LEU A 71 -8.61 -12.38 4.25
N VAL A 72 -9.73 -11.92 3.65
CA VAL A 72 -11.08 -12.30 4.05
C VAL A 72 -11.30 -13.80 3.86
N ARG A 73 -10.83 -14.39 2.75
CA ARG A 73 -10.89 -15.83 2.54
C ARG A 73 -10.11 -16.60 3.61
N MET A 74 -8.87 -16.15 3.90
CA MET A 74 -8.04 -16.75 4.94
C MET A 74 -8.69 -16.67 6.33
N HIS A 75 -9.39 -15.56 6.63
CA HIS A 75 -10.17 -15.43 7.86
C HIS A 75 -11.29 -16.46 7.92
N ARG A 76 -12.11 -16.56 6.86
CA ARG A 76 -13.31 -17.41 6.84
C ARG A 76 -13.00 -18.90 6.72
N GLU A 77 -11.97 -19.26 5.95
CA GLU A 77 -11.69 -20.65 5.57
C GLU A 77 -10.48 -21.25 6.30
N GLU A 78 -9.51 -20.41 6.73
CA GLU A 78 -8.27 -20.86 7.36
C GLU A 78 -8.14 -20.42 8.83
N GLY A 79 -9.18 -19.78 9.39
CA GLY A 79 -9.19 -19.33 10.78
C GLY A 79 -8.17 -18.24 11.10
N LEU A 80 -7.77 -17.41 10.12
CA LEU A 80 -6.91 -16.25 10.39
C LEU A 80 -7.67 -15.23 11.22
N SER A 81 -7.30 -15.00 12.48
CA SER A 81 -7.89 -13.97 13.33
C SER A 81 -7.15 -12.64 13.17
N PHE A 82 -7.91 -11.54 13.15
CA PHE A 82 -7.40 -10.16 13.11
C PHE A 82 -7.53 -9.47 14.47
N HIS A 83 -7.82 -10.22 15.52
CA HIS A 83 -8.05 -9.65 16.85
C HIS A 83 -6.82 -8.90 17.42
N ASN A 84 -5.60 -9.33 17.05
CA ASN A 84 -4.34 -8.68 17.40
C ASN A 84 -3.83 -7.71 16.32
N VAL A 85 -4.69 -7.28 15.38
CA VAL A 85 -4.27 -6.38 14.30
C VAL A 85 -4.66 -4.94 14.61
N ILE A 86 -3.73 -4.01 14.34
CA ILE A 86 -3.97 -2.57 14.30
C ILE A 86 -3.68 -2.12 12.87
N THR A 87 -4.53 -1.26 12.31
CA THR A 87 -4.37 -0.78 10.92
C THR A 87 -4.26 0.73 10.86
N PHE A 88 -3.39 1.21 9.96
CA PHE A 88 -3.26 2.60 9.57
C PHE A 88 -3.42 2.73 8.07
N ASN A 89 -4.44 3.47 7.59
CA ASN A 89 -4.56 3.77 6.18
C ASN A 89 -3.66 4.95 5.80
N LEU A 90 -3.17 4.93 4.56
CA LEU A 90 -2.27 5.96 4.02
C LEU A 90 -2.92 7.33 3.99
N ASP A 91 -4.21 7.41 3.65
CA ASP A 91 -4.84 8.65 3.27
C ASP A 91 -6.37 8.63 3.34
N GLU A 92 -6.97 9.81 3.21
CA GLU A 92 -8.40 10.03 2.96
C GLU A 92 -8.58 11.39 2.27
N TYR A 93 -9.59 11.51 1.43
CA TYR A 93 -10.01 12.79 0.86
C TYR A 93 -10.45 13.80 1.93
N PHE A 94 -10.25 15.09 1.65
CA PHE A 94 -10.60 16.14 2.60
C PHE A 94 -11.22 17.39 1.88
N PRO A 95 -12.40 17.89 2.33
CA PRO A 95 -13.28 17.22 3.28
C PRO A 95 -14.07 16.07 2.65
N ILE A 96 -14.39 15.05 3.45
CA ILE A 96 -15.29 13.96 3.03
C ILE A 96 -15.99 13.34 4.23
N GLN A 97 -17.26 12.96 4.06
CA GLN A 97 -18.01 12.24 5.09
C GLN A 97 -17.68 10.74 5.03
N PRO A 98 -17.53 10.03 6.16
CA PRO A 98 -17.13 8.63 6.19
C PRO A 98 -18.13 7.67 5.54
N ASN A 99 -19.40 8.09 5.38
CA ASN A 99 -20.44 7.34 4.68
C ASN A 99 -20.57 7.69 3.20
N ALA A 100 -19.80 8.67 2.69
CA ALA A 100 -19.78 8.99 1.27
C ALA A 100 -19.31 7.80 0.45
N ALA A 101 -19.84 7.64 -0.77
CA ALA A 101 -19.54 6.48 -1.63
C ALA A 101 -18.03 6.37 -1.96
N GLN A 102 -17.32 7.50 -1.97
CA GLN A 102 -15.93 7.62 -2.35
C GLN A 102 -14.97 7.72 -1.14
N SER A 103 -15.51 7.72 0.11
CA SER A 103 -14.67 7.74 1.31
C SER A 103 -13.88 6.44 1.42
N TYR A 104 -12.63 6.58 1.82
CA TYR A 104 -11.77 5.43 2.10
C TYR A 104 -12.19 4.67 3.36
N VAL A 105 -12.86 5.35 4.31
CA VAL A 105 -13.52 4.66 5.45
C VAL A 105 -14.56 3.65 4.91
N ARG A 106 -15.44 4.09 4.02
CA ARG A 106 -16.45 3.20 3.42
C ARG A 106 -15.80 2.12 2.58
N PHE A 107 -14.84 2.47 1.72
CA PHE A 107 -14.10 1.51 0.90
C PHE A 107 -13.47 0.40 1.75
N MET A 108 -12.78 0.75 2.83
CA MET A 108 -12.09 -0.23 3.67
C MET A 108 -13.07 -1.11 4.44
N ASN A 109 -14.19 -0.57 4.91
CA ASN A 109 -15.25 -1.36 5.53
C ASN A 109 -15.80 -2.38 4.53
N GLU A 110 -16.19 -1.95 3.32
CA GLU A 110 -16.75 -2.83 2.28
C GLU A 110 -15.74 -3.88 1.78
N GLN A 111 -14.44 -3.56 1.67
CA GLN A 111 -13.46 -4.48 1.10
C GLN A 111 -12.80 -5.40 2.12
N LEU A 112 -12.74 -5.00 3.41
CA LEU A 112 -12.01 -5.76 4.42
C LEU A 112 -12.72 -5.80 5.78
N PHE A 113 -12.94 -4.65 6.42
CA PHE A 113 -13.19 -4.59 7.87
C PHE A 113 -14.52 -5.18 8.30
N ASP A 114 -15.56 -5.13 7.45
CA ASP A 114 -16.86 -5.75 7.74
C ASP A 114 -16.86 -7.26 7.59
N HIS A 115 -15.76 -7.83 7.13
CA HIS A 115 -15.64 -9.25 6.79
C HIS A 115 -14.69 -10.03 7.69
N ILE A 116 -14.04 -9.37 8.66
CA ILE A 116 -13.03 -9.94 9.57
C ILE A 116 -13.30 -9.54 11.02
N ASP A 117 -12.65 -10.22 11.96
CA ASP A 117 -12.82 -10.04 13.43
C ASP A 117 -11.92 -8.95 14.03
N ILE A 118 -11.55 -7.93 13.26
CA ILE A 118 -10.73 -6.82 13.76
C ILE A 118 -11.47 -6.01 14.81
N VAL A 119 -10.78 -5.63 15.88
CA VAL A 119 -11.30 -4.73 16.90
C VAL A 119 -11.47 -3.33 16.32
N ARG A 120 -12.68 -2.77 16.32
CA ARG A 120 -12.99 -1.50 15.62
C ARG A 120 -12.14 -0.31 16.10
N THR A 121 -11.76 -0.26 17.37
CA THR A 121 -10.88 0.78 17.91
C THR A 121 -9.42 0.67 17.41
N ASN A 122 -9.06 -0.42 16.77
CA ASN A 122 -7.74 -0.64 16.18
C ASN A 122 -7.67 -0.21 14.71
N ILE A 123 -8.75 0.33 14.14
CA ILE A 123 -8.80 0.82 12.76
C ILE A 123 -8.55 2.32 12.75
N HIS A 124 -7.48 2.74 12.10
CA HIS A 124 -7.13 4.15 11.95
C HIS A 124 -7.10 4.52 10.47
N ILE A 125 -7.99 5.42 10.08
CA ILE A 125 -8.07 6.04 8.75
C ILE A 125 -8.07 7.54 8.97
N PRO A 126 -7.34 8.35 8.18
CA PRO A 126 -7.36 9.80 8.36
C PRO A 126 -8.78 10.35 8.32
N ASN A 127 -9.09 11.26 9.24
CA ASN A 127 -10.45 11.78 9.43
C ASN A 127 -10.72 12.94 8.46
N GLY A 128 -11.56 12.70 7.46
CA GLY A 128 -11.97 13.70 6.47
C GLY A 128 -12.99 14.74 6.94
N THR A 129 -13.40 14.71 8.22
CA THR A 129 -14.47 15.60 8.75
C THR A 129 -14.00 16.58 9.83
N ILE A 130 -12.71 16.57 10.17
CA ILE A 130 -12.18 17.51 11.16
C ILE A 130 -12.15 18.94 10.60
N GLU A 131 -12.16 19.92 11.49
CA GLU A 131 -12.02 21.33 11.10
C GLU A 131 -10.62 21.57 10.51
N LEU A 132 -10.53 22.43 9.50
CA LEU A 132 -9.29 22.68 8.77
C LEU A 132 -8.14 23.13 9.68
N GLU A 133 -8.45 23.95 10.67
CA GLU A 133 -7.49 24.47 11.67
C GLU A 133 -6.92 23.37 12.57
N ALA A 134 -7.67 22.28 12.79
CA ALA A 134 -7.24 21.14 13.59
C ALA A 134 -6.35 20.16 12.81
N VAL A 135 -6.35 20.20 11.46
CA VAL A 135 -5.63 19.22 10.63
C VAL A 135 -4.13 19.12 10.97
N PRO A 136 -3.37 20.22 11.20
CA PRO A 136 -1.95 20.07 11.51
C PRO A 136 -1.68 19.35 12.84
N GLY A 137 -2.53 19.56 13.85
CA GLY A 137 -2.47 18.83 15.13
C GLY A 137 -2.78 17.36 14.94
N TYR A 138 -3.91 17.08 14.31
CA TYR A 138 -4.35 15.73 13.98
C TYR A 138 -3.30 14.92 13.21
N CYS A 139 -2.62 15.50 12.23
CA CYS A 139 -1.60 14.81 11.45
C CYS A 139 -0.37 14.43 12.30
N ARG A 140 0.04 15.31 13.24
CA ARG A 140 1.10 14.97 14.21
C ARG A 140 0.67 13.83 15.14
N ASP A 141 -0.55 13.89 15.65
CA ASP A 141 -1.10 12.85 16.53
C ASP A 141 -1.22 11.51 15.81
N TYR A 142 -1.53 11.51 14.50
CA TYR A 142 -1.57 10.31 13.67
C TYR A 142 -0.18 9.66 13.54
N ASP A 143 0.86 10.43 13.25
CA ASP A 143 2.24 9.94 13.21
C ASP A 143 2.73 9.47 14.60
N GLU A 144 2.35 10.16 15.67
CA GLU A 144 2.69 9.77 17.05
C GLU A 144 1.97 8.48 17.45
N LEU A 145 0.73 8.30 17.06
CA LEU A 145 -0.01 7.05 17.29
C LEU A 145 0.67 5.88 16.58
N ILE A 146 1.12 6.03 15.34
CA ILE A 146 1.91 5.01 14.64
C ILE A 146 3.18 4.67 15.44
N ALA A 147 3.91 5.68 15.91
CA ALA A 147 5.14 5.47 16.66
C ALA A 147 4.90 4.76 18.01
N THR A 148 3.86 5.16 18.73
CA THR A 148 3.53 4.60 20.06
C THR A 148 2.96 3.20 19.99
N THR A 149 2.38 2.78 18.85
CA THR A 149 1.99 1.38 18.62
C THR A 149 3.17 0.46 18.24
N GLY A 150 4.37 1.01 18.14
CA GLY A 150 5.60 0.27 17.78
C GLY A 150 5.99 0.37 16.32
N GLY A 151 5.34 1.24 15.55
CA GLY A 151 5.54 1.43 14.11
C GLY A 151 4.84 0.37 13.26
N ILE A 152 4.79 0.60 11.96
CA ILE A 152 4.13 -0.30 11.00
C ILE A 152 5.04 -1.50 10.69
N ASP A 153 4.55 -2.71 10.92
CA ASP A 153 5.24 -3.96 10.61
C ASP A 153 5.34 -4.22 9.11
N LEU A 154 4.24 -3.94 8.38
CA LEU A 154 4.19 -4.05 6.93
C LEU A 154 3.28 -2.98 6.34
N GLN A 155 3.83 -2.17 5.44
CA GLN A 155 3.11 -1.18 4.65
C GLN A 155 2.79 -1.72 3.26
N LEU A 156 1.51 -1.76 2.92
CA LEU A 156 1.03 -2.07 1.58
C LEU A 156 0.93 -0.77 0.77
N LEU A 157 1.47 -0.78 -0.45
CA LEU A 157 1.46 0.36 -1.37
C LEU A 157 0.96 -0.05 -2.76
N GLY A 158 0.32 0.91 -3.42
CA GLY A 158 0.28 0.99 -4.87
C GLY A 158 1.22 2.09 -5.37
N ILE A 159 1.29 2.29 -6.69
CA ILE A 159 1.98 3.41 -7.33
C ILE A 159 1.02 4.12 -8.26
N GLY A 160 0.94 5.44 -8.12
CA GLY A 160 0.18 6.26 -9.02
C GLY A 160 0.88 6.49 -10.35
N ARG A 161 0.15 6.99 -11.33
CA ARG A 161 0.65 7.25 -12.70
C ARG A 161 1.78 8.29 -12.76
N THR A 162 1.82 9.22 -11.79
CA THR A 162 2.88 10.22 -11.60
C THR A 162 4.05 9.72 -10.74
N GLY A 163 3.99 8.48 -10.27
CA GLY A 163 4.97 7.93 -9.33
C GLY A 163 4.70 8.29 -7.87
N HIS A 164 3.50 8.78 -7.57
CA HIS A 164 3.09 9.05 -6.19
C HIS A 164 2.84 7.75 -5.41
N ILE A 165 3.06 7.80 -4.10
CA ILE A 165 2.72 6.78 -3.11
C ILE A 165 1.86 7.43 -2.02
N GLY A 166 0.68 6.84 -1.71
CA GLY A 166 -0.38 7.61 -1.06
C GLY A 166 -0.70 8.83 -1.92
N PHE A 167 -1.01 9.98 -1.33
CA PHE A 167 -1.11 11.25 -2.06
C PHE A 167 0.17 12.10 -1.98
N ASN A 168 1.35 11.46 -1.89
CA ASN A 168 2.62 12.16 -2.05
C ASN A 168 2.89 12.39 -3.54
N GLU A 169 2.36 13.51 -4.06
CA GLU A 169 2.46 13.93 -5.45
C GLU A 169 3.87 14.40 -5.83
N PRO A 170 4.22 14.54 -7.14
CA PRO A 170 5.46 15.13 -7.58
C PRO A 170 5.79 16.44 -6.84
N GLY A 171 6.99 16.53 -6.28
CA GLY A 171 7.44 17.61 -5.40
C GLY A 171 7.44 17.24 -3.91
N ALA A 172 6.82 16.13 -3.50
CA ALA A 172 6.95 15.62 -2.14
C ALA A 172 8.40 15.19 -1.89
N THR A 173 8.98 15.69 -0.79
CA THR A 173 10.36 15.36 -0.39
C THR A 173 10.41 14.16 0.56
N ARG A 174 11.61 13.59 0.72
CA ARG A 174 11.83 12.39 1.53
C ARG A 174 11.43 12.57 3.00
N ASP A 175 11.56 13.77 3.53
CA ASP A 175 11.34 14.13 4.95
C ASP A 175 9.88 14.51 5.28
N THR A 176 8.98 14.43 4.29
CA THR A 176 7.57 14.76 4.52
C THR A 176 6.91 13.78 5.50
N ARG A 177 6.15 14.35 6.44
CA ARG A 177 5.33 13.64 7.42
C ARG A 177 3.86 13.67 7.01
N THR A 178 2.99 13.04 7.81
CA THR A 178 1.53 13.10 7.61
C THR A 178 1.05 14.53 7.58
N ARG A 179 0.27 14.90 6.54
CA ARG A 179 -0.13 16.28 6.29
C ARG A 179 -1.33 16.41 5.36
N LEU A 180 -1.94 17.58 5.34
CA LEU A 180 -2.88 17.99 4.29
C LEU A 180 -2.09 18.30 3.02
N VAL A 181 -2.58 17.80 1.88
CA VAL A 181 -1.99 18.05 0.56
C VAL A 181 -3.05 18.51 -0.42
N LYS A 182 -2.63 19.28 -1.42
CA LYS A 182 -3.44 19.55 -2.60
C LYS A 182 -3.22 18.43 -3.61
N LEU A 183 -4.30 17.84 -4.10
CA LEU A 183 -4.24 16.78 -5.11
C LEU A 183 -3.80 17.33 -6.47
N ASP A 184 -2.93 16.58 -7.15
CA ASP A 184 -2.56 16.87 -8.54
C ASP A 184 -3.77 16.78 -9.46
N THR A 185 -3.75 17.54 -10.54
CA THR A 185 -4.83 17.54 -11.52
C THR A 185 -5.03 16.15 -12.16
N LEU A 186 -3.95 15.43 -12.44
CA LEU A 186 -4.03 14.08 -13.01
C LEU A 186 -4.64 13.07 -12.02
N THR A 187 -4.29 13.16 -10.75
CA THR A 187 -4.89 12.33 -9.68
C THR A 187 -6.40 12.60 -9.58
N ARG A 188 -6.80 13.87 -9.65
CA ARG A 188 -8.22 14.21 -9.65
C ARG A 188 -8.93 13.72 -10.92
N VAL A 189 -8.31 13.82 -12.10
CA VAL A 189 -8.84 13.27 -13.35
C VAL A 189 -9.06 11.77 -13.26
N ASP A 190 -8.13 11.02 -12.64
CA ASP A 190 -8.26 9.58 -12.45
C ASP A 190 -9.45 9.21 -11.55
N ALA A 191 -9.81 10.08 -10.57
CA ALA A 191 -10.92 9.89 -9.66
C ALA A 191 -12.30 10.35 -10.22
N VAL A 192 -12.33 11.05 -11.35
CA VAL A 192 -13.58 11.65 -11.91
C VAL A 192 -14.71 10.65 -12.02
N LYS A 193 -14.42 9.43 -12.48
CA LYS A 193 -15.45 8.38 -12.65
C LYS A 193 -16.09 7.94 -11.33
N ASP A 194 -15.34 7.97 -10.25
CA ASP A 194 -15.82 7.52 -8.94
C ASP A 194 -16.65 8.62 -8.28
N PHE A 195 -16.34 9.89 -8.55
CA PHE A 195 -17.03 11.05 -8.01
C PHE A 195 -18.16 11.57 -8.90
N GLY A 196 -18.27 11.10 -10.15
CA GLY A 196 -19.32 11.54 -11.09
C GLY A 196 -19.06 12.89 -11.74
N GLY A 197 -17.92 13.53 -11.52
CA GLY A 197 -17.52 14.81 -12.14
C GLY A 197 -16.31 15.44 -11.48
N MET A 198 -15.53 16.21 -12.24
CA MET A 198 -14.30 16.86 -11.76
C MET A 198 -14.54 17.82 -10.60
N ASP A 199 -15.71 18.50 -10.60
CA ASP A 199 -16.10 19.45 -9.55
C ASP A 199 -16.47 18.74 -8.23
N GLN A 200 -16.78 17.48 -8.30
CA GLN A 200 -17.12 16.65 -7.13
C GLN A 200 -15.87 16.03 -6.47
N VAL A 201 -14.75 15.96 -7.19
CA VAL A 201 -13.50 15.42 -6.62
C VAL A 201 -12.90 16.45 -5.67
N PRO A 202 -12.66 16.10 -4.37
CA PRO A 202 -12.04 17.02 -3.44
C PRO A 202 -10.70 17.57 -3.96
N LEU A 203 -10.37 18.79 -3.56
CA LEU A 203 -9.11 19.44 -3.91
C LEU A 203 -7.96 19.01 -3.00
N LEU A 204 -8.30 18.52 -1.81
CA LEU A 204 -7.37 18.24 -0.74
C LEU A 204 -7.52 16.79 -0.28
N ALA A 205 -6.47 16.30 0.36
CA ALA A 205 -6.46 15.02 1.07
C ALA A 205 -5.52 15.10 2.28
N ILE A 206 -5.77 14.27 3.29
CA ILE A 206 -4.80 13.99 4.37
C ILE A 206 -4.05 12.74 3.96
N THR A 207 -2.72 12.76 3.97
CA THR A 207 -1.89 11.61 3.57
C THR A 207 -0.67 11.44 4.47
N MET A 208 -0.33 10.18 4.76
CA MET A 208 0.98 9.85 5.33
C MET A 208 2.09 10.37 4.42
N GLY A 209 3.10 10.99 5.02
CA GLY A 209 4.25 11.49 4.28
C GLY A 209 5.20 10.37 3.83
N VAL A 210 6.15 10.72 2.96
CA VAL A 210 7.19 9.78 2.49
C VAL A 210 8.00 9.23 3.67
N ASP A 211 8.41 10.12 4.61
CA ASP A 211 9.15 9.68 5.80
C ASP A 211 8.33 8.75 6.69
N SER A 212 7.04 9.07 6.92
CA SER A 212 6.13 8.21 7.69
C SER A 212 6.01 6.81 7.07
N ILE A 213 5.94 6.73 5.73
CA ILE A 213 5.93 5.46 4.99
C ILE A 213 7.27 4.70 5.15
N LEU A 214 8.40 5.41 5.00
CA LEU A 214 9.74 4.83 5.07
C LEU A 214 10.13 4.34 6.46
N GLN A 215 9.43 4.75 7.52
CA GLN A 215 9.63 4.23 8.87
C GLN A 215 9.01 2.85 9.11
N SER A 216 8.23 2.31 8.17
CA SER A 216 7.69 0.96 8.25
C SER A 216 8.81 -0.09 8.27
N SER A 217 8.57 -1.25 8.89
CA SER A 217 9.57 -2.32 8.94
C SER A 217 9.76 -3.00 7.59
N ARG A 218 8.66 -3.17 6.84
CA ARG A 218 8.61 -3.75 5.50
C ARG A 218 7.68 -2.95 4.61
N ILE A 219 7.99 -2.87 3.33
CA ILE A 219 7.13 -2.23 2.32
C ILE A 219 6.89 -3.22 1.19
N ARG A 220 5.62 -3.40 0.81
CA ARG A 220 5.19 -4.22 -0.33
C ARG A 220 4.40 -3.34 -1.27
N LEU A 221 4.99 -3.04 -2.44
CA LEU A 221 4.36 -2.24 -3.47
C LEU A 221 3.86 -3.16 -4.58
N LEU A 222 2.58 -3.05 -4.87
CA LEU A 222 1.92 -3.77 -5.95
C LEU A 222 1.70 -2.84 -7.15
N ALA A 223 2.08 -3.28 -8.35
CA ALA A 223 1.75 -2.58 -9.59
C ALA A 223 1.43 -3.60 -10.69
N PHE A 224 0.32 -3.38 -11.42
CA PHE A 224 -0.20 -4.29 -12.40
C PHE A 224 -0.62 -3.58 -13.67
N GLY A 225 -0.38 -4.24 -14.81
CA GLY A 225 -0.76 -3.79 -16.14
C GLY A 225 0.26 -2.84 -16.80
N GLU A 226 0.24 -2.85 -18.13
CA GLU A 226 1.16 -2.11 -19.01
C GLU A 226 1.23 -0.60 -18.70
N HIS A 227 0.08 -0.01 -18.34
CA HIS A 227 0.01 1.42 -17.97
C HIS A 227 0.84 1.81 -16.73
N LYS A 228 1.43 0.83 -16.02
CA LYS A 228 2.35 1.03 -14.91
C LYS A 228 3.83 0.83 -15.30
N ALA A 229 4.13 0.26 -16.46
CA ALA A 229 5.48 -0.17 -16.83
C ALA A 229 6.50 0.99 -16.80
N ASP A 230 6.19 2.13 -17.43
CA ASP A 230 7.09 3.31 -17.46
C ASP A 230 7.36 3.85 -16.05
N ILE A 231 6.31 4.07 -15.26
CA ILE A 231 6.50 4.66 -13.93
C ILE A 231 7.17 3.69 -12.95
N VAL A 232 6.95 2.39 -13.09
CA VAL A 232 7.66 1.35 -12.33
C VAL A 232 9.15 1.39 -12.68
N GLN A 233 9.51 1.37 -13.97
CA GLN A 233 10.90 1.48 -14.41
C GLN A 233 11.56 2.73 -13.85
N ARG A 234 10.96 3.89 -14.03
CA ARG A 234 11.51 5.17 -13.55
C ARG A 234 11.67 5.22 -12.02
N SER A 235 10.78 4.58 -11.28
CA SER A 235 10.85 4.53 -9.81
C SER A 235 11.98 3.63 -9.30
N ILE A 236 12.28 2.55 -10.02
CA ILE A 236 13.28 1.53 -9.66
C ILE A 236 14.65 1.88 -10.23
N GLU A 237 14.75 2.12 -11.54
CA GLU A 237 16.00 2.29 -12.28
C GLU A 237 16.42 3.76 -12.43
N GLY A 238 15.49 4.70 -12.41
CA GLY A 238 15.75 6.13 -12.49
C GLY A 238 16.44 6.70 -11.23
N PRO A 239 16.82 7.99 -11.22
CA PRO A 239 17.41 8.63 -10.04
C PRO A 239 16.37 8.76 -8.91
N ILE A 240 16.86 8.87 -7.65
CA ILE A 240 16.03 9.27 -6.51
C ILE A 240 15.70 10.75 -6.67
N THR A 241 14.40 11.07 -6.74
CA THR A 241 13.95 12.44 -7.01
C THR A 241 12.54 12.69 -6.44
N SER A 242 12.27 13.93 -6.04
CA SER A 242 10.94 14.38 -5.62
C SER A 242 9.91 14.39 -6.75
N THR A 243 10.34 14.37 -8.01
CA THR A 243 9.42 14.28 -9.16
C THR A 243 8.80 12.89 -9.31
N ILE A 244 9.38 11.87 -8.65
CA ILE A 244 8.86 10.50 -8.57
C ILE A 244 8.99 10.04 -7.11
N PRO A 245 8.05 10.36 -6.23
CA PRO A 245 8.16 10.05 -4.80
C PRO A 245 8.37 8.56 -4.49
N ALA A 246 7.86 7.64 -5.32
CA ALA A 246 8.14 6.21 -5.20
C ALA A 246 9.64 5.89 -5.32
N SER A 247 10.46 6.75 -5.96
CA SER A 247 11.91 6.55 -6.05
C SER A 247 12.63 6.58 -4.71
N TYR A 248 12.04 7.23 -3.68
CA TYR A 248 12.58 7.23 -2.32
C TYR A 248 12.54 5.86 -1.67
N LEU A 249 11.67 4.95 -2.12
CA LEU A 249 11.58 3.58 -1.60
C LEU A 249 12.92 2.83 -1.76
N LYS A 250 13.77 3.20 -2.72
CA LYS A 250 15.12 2.64 -2.88
C LYS A 250 16.02 2.84 -1.65
N THR A 251 15.71 3.79 -0.79
CA THR A 251 16.46 4.03 0.46
C THR A 251 15.99 3.17 1.62
N HIS A 252 14.92 2.39 1.44
CA HIS A 252 14.37 1.55 2.49
C HIS A 252 15.06 0.19 2.52
N ARG A 253 15.22 -0.38 3.72
CA ARG A 253 15.97 -1.63 3.97
C ARG A 253 15.26 -2.91 3.53
N ASP A 254 13.93 -2.90 3.42
CA ASP A 254 13.10 -4.06 3.06
C ASP A 254 11.89 -3.58 2.26
N VAL A 255 12.11 -3.34 0.96
CA VAL A 255 11.04 -3.03 0.01
C VAL A 255 11.00 -4.07 -1.10
N GLN A 256 9.80 -4.56 -1.40
CA GLN A 256 9.59 -5.45 -2.52
C GLN A 256 8.51 -4.89 -3.45
N TYR A 257 8.85 -4.77 -4.72
CA TYR A 257 7.89 -4.53 -5.80
C TYR A 257 7.37 -5.89 -6.30
N LEU A 258 6.06 -6.07 -6.26
CA LEU A 258 5.39 -7.26 -6.81
C LEU A 258 4.63 -6.83 -8.06
N LEU A 259 5.11 -7.29 -9.20
CA LEU A 259 4.69 -6.86 -10.53
C LEU A 259 4.11 -8.04 -11.31
N ASP A 260 3.12 -7.77 -12.18
CA ASP A 260 2.80 -8.71 -13.25
C ASP A 260 3.76 -8.51 -14.44
N ASP A 261 3.70 -9.42 -15.41
CA ASP A 261 4.58 -9.36 -16.60
C ASP A 261 4.45 -8.01 -17.31
N ALA A 262 3.23 -7.48 -17.45
CA ALA A 262 2.98 -6.22 -18.15
C ALA A 262 3.54 -4.98 -17.41
N ALA A 263 3.42 -4.93 -16.09
CA ALA A 263 3.99 -3.83 -15.29
C ALA A 263 5.54 -3.89 -15.23
N ALA A 264 6.14 -5.06 -15.47
CA ALA A 264 7.59 -5.27 -15.48
C ALA A 264 8.23 -5.10 -16.87
N GLU A 265 7.45 -4.87 -17.91
CA GLU A 265 7.89 -4.92 -19.32
C GLU A 265 9.05 -3.96 -19.65
N CYS A 266 9.06 -2.77 -19.04
CA CYS A 266 10.10 -1.76 -19.28
C CYS A 266 11.35 -1.95 -18.41
N LEU A 267 11.37 -2.90 -17.47
CA LEU A 267 12.53 -3.13 -16.61
C LEU A 267 13.66 -3.82 -17.37
N SER A 268 14.90 -3.44 -17.04
CA SER A 268 16.09 -4.08 -17.61
C SER A 268 16.21 -5.54 -17.14
N PRO A 269 16.83 -6.42 -17.97
CA PRO A 269 17.13 -7.80 -17.57
C PRO A 269 17.90 -7.88 -16.25
N SER A 270 18.83 -6.96 -16.01
CA SER A 270 19.60 -6.89 -14.76
C SER A 270 18.74 -6.65 -13.53
N THR A 271 17.70 -5.80 -13.63
CA THR A 271 16.73 -5.56 -12.55
C THR A 271 15.85 -6.77 -12.32
N LEU A 272 15.62 -7.59 -13.31
CA LEU A 272 14.82 -8.84 -13.24
C LEU A 272 15.65 -10.09 -12.91
N GLY A 273 17.00 -9.99 -12.83
CA GLY A 273 17.89 -11.11 -12.62
C GLY A 273 18.05 -12.03 -13.82
N GLU A 274 17.72 -11.53 -14.95
CA GLU A 274 17.89 -12.24 -16.19
C GLU A 274 19.31 -11.95 -16.70
N THR A 275 20.08 -13.00 -17.03
CA THR A 275 21.40 -12.81 -17.64
C THR A 275 21.20 -12.21 -19.03
N PRO A 276 21.91 -11.14 -19.43
CA PRO A 276 21.86 -10.66 -20.81
C PRO A 276 22.24 -11.79 -21.76
N GLN A 277 21.41 -12.02 -22.79
CA GLN A 277 21.72 -12.96 -23.88
C GLN A 277 22.83 -12.42 -24.76
#